data_342a28f7b7010a29fd70fa55df6fd1b5
#
_entry.id   342a28f7b7010a29fd70fa55df6fd1b5
#
_cell.length_a   1.000
_cell.length_b   1.000
_cell.length_c   1.000
_cell.angle_alpha   90.00
_cell.angle_beta   90.00
_cell.angle_gamma   90.00
#
_symmetry.space_group_name_H-M   'P 1'
#
loop_
_entity.id
_entity.type
_entity.pdbx_description
1 polymer ?
#
loop_
_entity_poly.entity_id
_entity_poly.type
_entity_poly.pdbx_seq_one_letter_code
_entity_poly.pdbx_strand_id
1 'polypeptide(L)'
;MHTKPMNVTRRESLRLLGSGLAATAVSLQDPLHHSLPPGNVLDRVRLLQLLGAVPASVPPLAPERVERVDLGDVVREKVTYAVEPGECVPAFVLLPKSGPPRHPAILCHHQHGGEFHVGKDGPAGLGSDANQHYALELARRGYVTIVFDALCFHERQDAAGKLKGADYERYEAMYRITEGKSLQAKYVWDARRALDYLETRPEVDASRLGMIGHSLGGQETLFTAAIDTRIRAAASSCGFGSLRTLKRDRINHNYALFVPALANNGDYGAVLGLVAPRPFLVAARSDDPIFPKDGIEETVAAARRAYVAAGAADRLATFFEPGTHAFSPMMRTTAYAWLDRWLAPTE
;
A
#
# COMPACT_ATOMS: atom_id res chain seq x y z
N MET A 1 5.23 53.52 -49.88
CA MET A 1 6.67 53.40 -49.57
C MET A 1 6.91 52.13 -48.82
N HIS A 2 7.47 51.10 -49.50
CA HIS A 2 7.76 49.80 -48.95
C HIS A 2 9.16 49.82 -48.32
N THR A 3 9.30 49.36 -47.09
CA THR A 3 10.59 48.98 -46.54
C THR A 3 10.62 47.51 -46.23
N LYS A 4 11.53 46.80 -46.93
CA LYS A 4 11.84 45.36 -46.77
C LYS A 4 12.57 45.10 -45.46
N PRO A 5 12.41 43.94 -44.83
CA PRO A 5 13.24 43.51 -43.70
C PRO A 5 14.58 42.94 -44.19
N MET A 6 15.66 43.32 -43.51
CA MET A 6 17.01 42.79 -43.71
C MET A 6 17.18 41.43 -43.03
N ASN A 7 17.57 40.44 -43.84
CA ASN A 7 18.08 39.15 -43.38
C ASN A 7 19.52 39.31 -42.86
N VAL A 8 19.77 39.01 -41.60
CA VAL A 8 21.13 38.85 -41.07
C VAL A 8 21.40 37.35 -40.92
N THR A 9 22.34 36.86 -41.74
CA THR A 9 22.78 35.47 -41.74
C THR A 9 23.71 35.14 -40.56
N ARG A 10 23.48 34.00 -39.99
CA ARG A 10 24.10 33.38 -38.81
C ARG A 10 25.53 32.86 -39.05
N ARG A 11 26.48 33.72 -39.56
CA ARG A 11 27.83 33.27 -39.97
C ARG A 11 29.01 34.15 -39.61
N GLU A 12 28.83 35.19 -38.84
CA GLU A 12 29.95 36.14 -38.52
C GLU A 12 30.08 36.49 -37.03
N SER A 13 30.11 35.51 -36.13
CA SER A 13 30.48 35.79 -34.73
C SER A 13 31.19 34.59 -34.10
N LEU A 14 32.21 34.07 -34.78
CA LEU A 14 33.08 33.02 -34.23
C LEU A 14 34.53 33.21 -34.73
N ARG A 15 35.15 34.27 -34.30
CA ARG A 15 36.63 34.42 -34.23
C ARG A 15 36.96 35.45 -33.17
N LEU A 16 37.44 34.95 -32.04
CA LEU A 16 38.40 35.51 -31.08
C LEU A 16 38.08 35.04 -29.67
N LEU A 17 38.75 34.01 -29.25
CA LEU A 17 39.40 33.88 -27.94
C LEU A 17 39.91 32.42 -27.83
N GLY A 18 41.11 32.20 -28.36
CA GLY A 18 41.87 31.00 -28.03
C GLY A 18 42.61 31.25 -26.73
N SER A 19 42.35 30.43 -25.74
CA SER A 19 43.30 30.11 -24.66
C SER A 19 42.80 28.82 -24.00
N GLY A 20 43.69 27.81 -23.92
CA GLY A 20 43.44 26.43 -23.60
C GLY A 20 42.77 26.18 -22.27
N LEU A 21 41.81 25.32 -22.31
CA LEU A 21 41.37 24.57 -21.14
C LEU A 21 41.48 23.06 -21.52
N ALA A 22 42.37 22.40 -20.82
CA ALA A 22 42.47 20.95 -20.87
C ALA A 22 41.13 20.32 -20.53
N ALA A 23 40.57 19.57 -21.47
CA ALA A 23 39.38 18.77 -21.23
C ALA A 23 39.78 17.60 -20.33
N THR A 24 39.55 17.74 -19.02
CA THR A 24 39.47 16.59 -18.12
C THR A 24 38.20 15.81 -18.50
N ALA A 25 38.39 14.65 -19.07
CA ALA A 25 37.34 13.68 -19.29
C ALA A 25 36.74 13.27 -17.93
N VAL A 26 35.64 13.89 -17.55
CA VAL A 26 34.82 13.39 -16.43
C VAL A 26 34.17 12.10 -16.94
N SER A 27 34.69 10.98 -16.50
CA SER A 27 34.03 9.69 -16.61
C SER A 27 32.63 9.83 -15.99
N LEU A 28 31.60 9.77 -16.82
CA LEU A 28 30.23 9.60 -16.39
C LEU A 28 30.12 8.18 -15.80
N GLN A 29 30.54 8.01 -14.56
CA GLN A 29 30.17 6.84 -13.79
C GLN A 29 28.65 6.88 -13.60
N ASP A 30 28.02 5.75 -13.91
CA ASP A 30 26.60 5.51 -13.78
C ASP A 30 26.11 5.97 -12.39
N PRO A 31 25.22 6.98 -12.28
CA PRO A 31 24.79 7.51 -10.97
C PRO A 31 23.87 6.56 -10.19
N LEU A 32 23.64 5.34 -10.67
CA LEU A 32 22.73 4.37 -10.05
C LEU A 32 23.41 3.41 -9.06
N HIS A 33 24.71 3.47 -8.87
CA HIS A 33 25.46 2.73 -7.83
C HIS A 33 25.85 3.64 -6.65
N HIS A 34 24.91 4.40 -6.11
CA HIS A 34 25.12 4.90 -4.75
C HIS A 34 24.78 3.78 -3.76
N SER A 35 25.81 3.01 -3.36
CA SER A 35 25.78 2.35 -2.06
C SER A 35 25.45 3.44 -1.02
N LEU A 36 24.32 3.29 -0.34
CA LEU A 36 23.95 4.16 0.77
C LEU A 36 25.14 4.24 1.74
N PRO A 37 25.50 5.42 2.25
CA PRO A 37 26.54 5.53 3.26
C PRO A 37 26.18 4.62 4.43
N PRO A 38 27.14 3.92 5.05
CA PRO A 38 26.88 3.10 6.21
C PRO A 38 26.40 3.99 7.34
N GLY A 39 25.05 3.95 7.61
CA GLY A 39 24.42 4.77 8.66
C GLY A 39 22.93 5.04 8.47
N ASN A 40 22.36 4.96 7.28
CA ASN A 40 20.92 5.17 7.07
C ASN A 40 20.18 3.84 6.84
N VAL A 41 20.11 3.02 7.88
CA VAL A 41 19.18 1.90 7.91
C VAL A 41 17.77 2.48 8.11
N LEU A 42 16.85 2.20 7.20
CA LEU A 42 15.45 2.57 7.37
C LEU A 42 14.91 1.91 8.65
N ASP A 43 14.45 2.71 9.57
CA ASP A 43 13.69 2.25 10.74
C ASP A 43 12.25 2.80 10.69
N ARG A 44 11.40 2.42 11.65
CA ARG A 44 10.00 2.86 11.69
C ARG A 44 9.87 4.37 11.88
N VAL A 45 10.76 4.98 12.65
CA VAL A 45 10.75 6.44 12.88
C VAL A 45 11.06 7.15 11.57
N ARG A 46 12.11 6.69 10.87
CA ARG A 46 12.48 7.23 9.57
C ARG A 46 11.40 6.99 8.52
N LEU A 47 10.76 5.82 8.49
CA LEU A 47 9.65 5.55 7.59
C LEU A 47 8.48 6.51 7.83
N LEU A 48 8.10 6.75 9.09
CA LEU A 48 7.06 7.74 9.45
C LEU A 48 7.43 9.15 9.00
N GLN A 49 8.70 9.54 9.11
CA GLN A 49 9.18 10.83 8.60
C GLN A 49 9.06 10.93 7.07
N LEU A 50 9.38 9.85 6.34
CA LEU A 50 9.26 9.82 4.87
C LEU A 50 7.81 9.86 4.41
N LEU A 51 6.92 9.21 5.13
CA LEU A 51 5.48 9.24 4.87
C LEU A 51 4.90 10.65 5.09
N GLY A 52 5.47 11.40 6.02
CA GLY A 52 4.97 12.69 6.46
C GLY A 52 4.05 12.59 7.67
N ALA A 53 3.67 13.72 8.24
CA ALA A 53 3.12 13.84 9.57
C ALA A 53 1.93 12.89 9.87
N VAL A 54 1.98 12.28 11.05
CA VAL A 54 0.81 11.74 11.75
C VAL A 54 -0.06 12.93 12.15
N PRO A 55 -1.42 12.81 12.12
CA PRO A 55 -2.30 13.87 12.60
C PRO A 55 -1.92 14.37 14.00
N ALA A 56 -1.94 15.67 14.18
CA ALA A 56 -1.55 16.32 15.45
C ALA A 56 -2.48 15.95 16.62
N SER A 57 -3.72 15.56 16.32
CA SER A 57 -4.70 15.10 17.30
C SER A 57 -5.43 13.87 16.81
N VAL A 58 -5.67 12.94 17.73
CA VAL A 58 -6.40 11.70 17.46
C VAL A 58 -7.78 11.81 18.13
N PRO A 59 -8.86 11.96 17.37
CA PRO A 59 -10.20 12.04 17.95
C PRO A 59 -10.60 10.67 18.54
N PRO A 60 -11.53 10.63 19.52
CA PRO A 60 -12.21 9.39 19.88
C PRO A 60 -12.81 8.73 18.64
N LEU A 61 -12.84 7.42 18.59
CA LEU A 61 -13.38 6.68 17.43
C LEU A 61 -14.85 7.01 17.16
N ALA A 62 -15.65 7.24 18.21
CA ALA A 62 -17.08 7.54 18.13
C ALA A 62 -17.81 6.68 17.05
N PRO A 63 -17.73 5.33 17.14
CA PRO A 63 -18.23 4.48 16.08
C PRO A 63 -19.77 4.52 16.02
N GLU A 64 -20.30 4.55 14.80
CA GLU A 64 -21.71 4.43 14.53
C GLU A 64 -21.99 3.24 13.63
N ARG A 65 -22.96 2.39 13.99
CA ARG A 65 -23.44 1.33 13.11
C ARG A 65 -24.62 1.85 12.28
N VAL A 66 -24.40 2.01 10.98
CA VAL A 66 -25.36 2.57 10.03
C VAL A 66 -26.34 1.51 9.52
N GLU A 67 -25.85 0.28 9.29
CA GLU A 67 -26.64 -0.81 8.72
C GLU A 67 -26.18 -2.16 9.26
N ARG A 68 -27.09 -3.14 9.27
CA ARG A 68 -26.78 -4.54 9.60
C ARG A 68 -27.58 -5.48 8.70
N VAL A 69 -26.87 -6.35 7.97
CA VAL A 69 -27.45 -7.31 7.03
C VAL A 69 -27.03 -8.72 7.40
N ASP A 70 -28.00 -9.62 7.48
CA ASP A 70 -27.77 -11.05 7.68
C ASP A 70 -27.58 -11.74 6.32
N LEU A 71 -26.39 -12.34 6.11
CA LEU A 71 -26.00 -13.05 4.89
C LEU A 71 -26.09 -14.57 5.06
N GLY A 72 -26.73 -15.08 6.12
CA GLY A 72 -26.87 -16.48 6.43
C GLY A 72 -25.78 -16.99 7.37
N ASP A 73 -24.59 -17.17 6.88
CA ASP A 73 -23.38 -17.62 7.63
C ASP A 73 -22.56 -16.47 8.25
N VAL A 74 -22.74 -15.28 7.74
CA VAL A 74 -22.02 -14.05 8.14
C VAL A 74 -23.02 -12.93 8.35
N VAL A 75 -22.73 -12.01 9.27
CA VAL A 75 -23.41 -10.73 9.40
C VAL A 75 -22.49 -9.65 8.85
N ARG A 76 -22.99 -8.79 7.96
CA ARG A 76 -22.29 -7.59 7.51
C ARG A 76 -22.87 -6.36 8.21
N GLU A 77 -22.04 -5.60 8.88
CA GLU A 77 -22.36 -4.31 9.46
C GLU A 77 -21.69 -3.20 8.65
N LYS A 78 -22.45 -2.17 8.26
CA LYS A 78 -21.88 -0.91 7.79
C LYS A 78 -21.67 -0.02 9.01
N VAL A 79 -20.46 0.48 9.18
CA VAL A 79 -20.08 1.33 10.30
C VAL A 79 -19.35 2.56 9.81
N THR A 80 -19.35 3.62 10.63
CA THR A 80 -18.45 4.77 10.48
C THR A 80 -17.66 4.95 11.77
N TYR A 81 -16.44 5.45 11.68
CA TYR A 81 -15.61 5.82 12.82
C TYR A 81 -14.69 6.99 12.46
N ALA A 82 -14.41 7.83 13.47
CA ALA A 82 -13.57 9.01 13.27
C ALA A 82 -12.10 8.63 13.10
N VAL A 83 -11.45 9.24 12.10
CA VAL A 83 -10.02 9.07 11.80
C VAL A 83 -9.22 10.33 12.07
N GLU A 84 -9.80 11.49 11.75
CA GLU A 84 -9.24 12.82 12.00
C GLU A 84 -10.36 13.76 12.48
N PRO A 85 -10.05 14.91 13.07
CA PRO A 85 -11.08 15.88 13.46
C PRO A 85 -11.98 16.25 12.28
N GLY A 86 -13.27 15.95 12.41
CA GLY A 86 -14.27 16.22 11.37
C GLY A 86 -14.31 15.21 10.22
N GLU A 87 -13.49 14.15 10.24
CA GLU A 87 -13.48 13.12 9.20
C GLU A 87 -13.80 11.74 9.78
N CYS A 88 -14.81 11.09 9.19
CA CYS A 88 -15.19 9.70 9.47
C CYS A 88 -14.97 8.81 8.25
N VAL A 89 -14.60 7.55 8.50
CA VAL A 89 -14.39 6.55 7.46
C VAL A 89 -15.55 5.56 7.47
N PRO A 90 -16.24 5.36 6.33
CA PRO A 90 -17.20 4.29 6.17
C PRO A 90 -16.48 2.96 5.95
N ALA A 91 -16.93 1.93 6.67
CA ALA A 91 -16.37 0.58 6.60
C ALA A 91 -17.47 -0.49 6.66
N PHE A 92 -17.16 -1.68 6.14
CA PHE A 92 -17.90 -2.89 6.44
C PHE A 92 -17.12 -3.75 7.43
N VAL A 93 -17.85 -4.25 8.43
CA VAL A 93 -17.38 -5.30 9.32
C VAL A 93 -18.18 -6.56 9.04
N LEU A 94 -17.50 -7.66 8.77
CA LEU A 94 -18.14 -8.94 8.55
C LEU A 94 -17.84 -9.86 9.73
N LEU A 95 -18.89 -10.39 10.33
CA LEU A 95 -18.86 -11.17 11.55
C LEU A 95 -19.30 -12.60 11.26
N PRO A 96 -18.46 -13.62 11.53
CA PRO A 96 -18.91 -15.02 11.47
C PRO A 96 -20.02 -15.25 12.50
N LYS A 97 -21.02 -16.04 12.13
CA LYS A 97 -22.14 -16.40 13.04
C LYS A 97 -21.85 -17.65 13.86
N SER A 98 -20.83 -18.39 13.52
CA SER A 98 -20.39 -19.62 14.20
C SER A 98 -18.94 -19.52 14.61
N GLY A 99 -18.53 -20.32 15.60
CA GLY A 99 -17.16 -20.39 16.08
C GLY A 99 -17.01 -19.93 17.54
N PRO A 100 -15.79 -19.60 17.98
CA PRO A 100 -15.52 -19.17 19.35
C PRO A 100 -16.10 -17.78 19.64
N PRO A 101 -16.27 -17.41 20.91
CA PRO A 101 -16.80 -16.08 21.27
C PRO A 101 -15.91 -14.91 20.84
N ARG A 102 -14.61 -15.16 20.59
CA ARG A 102 -13.65 -14.21 20.04
C ARG A 102 -12.91 -14.81 18.86
N HIS A 103 -12.90 -14.10 17.76
CA HIS A 103 -12.29 -14.52 16.52
C HIS A 103 -10.99 -13.75 16.26
N PRO A 104 -10.00 -14.35 15.59
CA PRO A 104 -8.93 -13.56 14.98
C PRO A 104 -9.56 -12.58 13.98
N ALA A 105 -8.93 -11.41 13.79
CA ALA A 105 -9.49 -10.41 12.90
C ALA A 105 -8.50 -10.00 11.81
N ILE A 106 -9.04 -9.68 10.62
CA ILE A 106 -8.23 -9.32 9.46
C ILE A 106 -8.72 -7.98 8.89
N LEU A 107 -7.80 -7.02 8.80
CA LEU A 107 -7.99 -5.83 8.00
C LEU A 107 -7.79 -6.18 6.53
N CYS A 108 -8.83 -6.01 5.73
CA CYS A 108 -8.82 -6.24 4.30
C CYS A 108 -8.81 -4.89 3.59
N HIS A 109 -7.80 -4.60 2.79
CA HIS A 109 -7.74 -3.33 2.05
C HIS A 109 -8.01 -3.56 0.57
N HIS A 110 -8.92 -2.78 -0.03
CA HIS A 110 -9.36 -2.93 -1.42
C HIS A 110 -8.27 -2.54 -2.43
N GLN A 111 -8.43 -3.01 -3.67
CA GLN A 111 -7.58 -2.61 -4.80
C GLN A 111 -7.87 -1.19 -5.28
N HIS A 112 -6.96 -0.65 -6.11
CA HIS A 112 -7.20 0.56 -6.89
C HIS A 112 -8.00 0.30 -8.16
N GLY A 113 -7.48 -0.58 -9.04
CA GLY A 113 -8.11 -1.03 -10.28
C GLY A 113 -8.53 0.07 -11.27
N GLY A 114 -8.35 1.35 -10.94
CA GLY A 114 -8.99 2.46 -11.64
C GLY A 114 -10.49 2.59 -11.38
N GLU A 115 -11.04 1.75 -10.50
CA GLU A 115 -12.47 1.63 -10.20
C GLU A 115 -12.83 2.40 -8.92
N PHE A 116 -12.69 3.71 -8.97
CA PHE A 116 -12.89 4.59 -7.80
C PHE A 116 -14.28 4.50 -7.17
N HIS A 117 -15.25 3.89 -7.86
CA HIS A 117 -16.63 3.72 -7.38
C HIS A 117 -16.85 2.43 -6.58
N VAL A 118 -15.87 1.51 -6.56
CA VAL A 118 -16.01 0.19 -5.92
C VAL A 118 -15.58 0.22 -4.45
N GLY A 119 -14.35 0.66 -4.18
CA GLY A 119 -13.81 0.76 -2.82
C GLY A 119 -14.01 -0.53 -1.99
N LYS A 120 -14.52 -0.35 -0.76
CA LYS A 120 -14.80 -1.43 0.19
C LYS A 120 -15.82 -2.47 -0.27
N ASP A 121 -16.65 -2.14 -1.25
CA ASP A 121 -17.67 -3.04 -1.78
C ASP A 121 -17.05 -4.28 -2.43
N GLY A 122 -15.88 -4.13 -3.08
CA GLY A 122 -15.17 -5.25 -3.66
C GLY A 122 -14.89 -6.35 -2.63
N PRO A 123 -14.03 -6.13 -1.62
CA PRO A 123 -13.73 -7.15 -0.63
C PRO A 123 -14.92 -7.62 0.19
N ALA A 124 -15.93 -6.77 0.40
CA ALA A 124 -17.14 -7.12 1.15
C ALA A 124 -18.14 -8.02 0.38
N GLY A 125 -17.84 -8.39 -0.87
CA GLY A 125 -18.68 -9.26 -1.67
C GLY A 125 -19.85 -8.57 -2.36
N LEU A 126 -19.79 -7.25 -2.55
CA LEU A 126 -20.77 -6.42 -3.23
C LEU A 126 -20.33 -6.00 -4.65
N GLY A 127 -19.02 -6.03 -4.91
CA GLY A 127 -18.46 -5.77 -6.22
C GLY A 127 -18.73 -6.90 -7.21
N SER A 128 -18.66 -6.61 -8.51
CA SER A 128 -18.92 -7.58 -9.58
C SER A 128 -17.79 -8.61 -9.78
N ASP A 129 -16.55 -8.27 -9.39
CA ASP A 129 -15.41 -9.19 -9.49
C ASP A 129 -15.30 -10.08 -8.24
N ALA A 130 -15.69 -11.34 -8.37
CA ALA A 130 -15.60 -12.32 -7.29
C ALA A 130 -14.17 -12.57 -6.79
N ASN A 131 -13.12 -12.24 -7.57
CA ASN A 131 -11.74 -12.33 -7.12
C ASN A 131 -11.41 -11.32 -6.03
N GLN A 132 -12.23 -10.31 -5.86
CA GLN A 132 -12.06 -9.29 -4.82
C GLN A 132 -12.81 -9.60 -3.52
N HIS A 133 -13.65 -10.63 -3.45
CA HIS A 133 -14.52 -10.93 -2.29
C HIS A 133 -13.78 -11.50 -1.07
N TYR A 134 -12.49 -11.24 -0.91
CA TYR A 134 -11.64 -11.87 0.10
C TYR A 134 -12.00 -11.52 1.56
N ALA A 135 -12.63 -10.36 1.84
CA ALA A 135 -13.11 -10.08 3.19
C ALA A 135 -14.32 -10.97 3.54
N LEU A 136 -15.25 -11.18 2.60
CA LEU A 136 -16.38 -12.09 2.77
C LEU A 136 -15.91 -13.55 2.87
N GLU A 137 -14.97 -13.96 2.02
CA GLU A 137 -14.43 -15.33 2.05
C GLU A 137 -13.72 -15.62 3.38
N LEU A 138 -12.93 -14.68 3.92
CA LEU A 138 -12.26 -14.80 5.22
C LEU A 138 -13.25 -14.78 6.38
N ALA A 139 -14.33 -14.00 6.29
CA ALA A 139 -15.38 -14.03 7.32
C ALA A 139 -16.07 -15.41 7.37
N ARG A 140 -16.31 -16.04 6.21
CA ARG A 140 -16.82 -17.42 6.13
C ARG A 140 -15.86 -18.47 6.67
N ARG A 141 -14.57 -18.14 6.74
CA ARG A 141 -13.53 -18.99 7.36
C ARG A 141 -13.38 -18.77 8.85
N GLY A 142 -14.19 -17.92 9.46
CA GLY A 142 -14.19 -17.69 10.91
C GLY A 142 -13.38 -16.49 11.39
N TYR A 143 -12.98 -15.58 10.50
CA TYR A 143 -12.35 -14.31 10.87
C TYR A 143 -13.38 -13.18 11.00
N VAL A 144 -13.22 -12.32 11.98
CA VAL A 144 -13.84 -10.98 11.87
C VAL A 144 -13.04 -10.20 10.83
N THR A 145 -13.71 -9.65 9.81
CA THR A 145 -13.02 -8.84 8.81
C THR A 145 -13.53 -7.41 8.82
N ILE A 146 -12.63 -6.46 8.54
CA ILE A 146 -12.98 -5.06 8.29
C ILE A 146 -12.40 -4.61 6.97
N VAL A 147 -13.19 -3.88 6.20
CA VAL A 147 -12.76 -3.20 4.98
C VAL A 147 -13.36 -1.81 4.94
N PHE A 148 -12.56 -0.81 4.64
CA PHE A 148 -12.99 0.60 4.58
C PHE A 148 -12.67 1.21 3.21
N ASP A 149 -13.32 2.34 2.89
CA ASP A 149 -12.95 3.12 1.71
C ASP A 149 -11.69 3.93 1.97
N ALA A 150 -10.65 3.71 1.16
CA ALA A 150 -9.53 4.61 1.10
C ALA A 150 -9.98 6.00 0.60
N LEU A 151 -9.27 7.06 0.99
CA LEU A 151 -9.54 8.40 0.49
C LEU A 151 -9.50 8.39 -1.05
N CYS A 152 -10.40 9.10 -1.70
CA CYS A 152 -10.69 9.17 -3.12
C CYS A 152 -11.54 8.00 -3.68
N PHE A 153 -11.90 7.01 -2.87
CA PHE A 153 -12.71 5.88 -3.34
C PHE A 153 -14.12 5.91 -2.75
N HIS A 154 -15.07 5.40 -3.53
CA HIS A 154 -16.48 5.13 -3.22
C HIS A 154 -17.15 6.26 -2.40
N GLU A 155 -17.41 6.07 -1.11
CA GLU A 155 -18.04 7.08 -0.25
C GLU A 155 -17.08 8.20 0.19
N ARG A 156 -15.81 8.14 -0.17
CA ARG A 156 -14.79 9.15 0.16
C ARG A 156 -14.28 9.91 -1.07
N GLN A 157 -15.16 10.12 -2.06
CA GLN A 157 -14.96 11.04 -3.18
C GLN A 157 -14.98 12.50 -2.71
N ASP A 158 -14.58 13.43 -3.57
CA ASP A 158 -14.63 14.86 -3.30
C ASP A 158 -16.03 15.32 -2.89
N ALA A 159 -16.20 15.71 -1.62
CA ALA A 159 -17.48 16.17 -1.07
C ALA A 159 -18.03 17.42 -1.79
N ALA A 160 -17.16 18.23 -2.41
CA ALA A 160 -17.58 19.38 -3.22
C ALA A 160 -18.05 18.98 -4.62
N GLY A 161 -17.82 17.71 -5.03
CA GLY A 161 -18.21 17.18 -6.34
C GLY A 161 -17.49 17.81 -7.53
N LYS A 162 -16.39 18.54 -7.29
CA LYS A 162 -15.63 19.24 -8.34
C LYS A 162 -14.65 18.33 -9.07
N LEU A 163 -14.05 17.40 -8.34
CA LEU A 163 -13.07 16.45 -8.85
C LEU A 163 -13.61 15.02 -8.71
N LYS A 164 -13.19 14.12 -9.61
CA LYS A 164 -13.63 12.72 -9.58
C LYS A 164 -12.49 11.78 -9.91
N GLY A 165 -12.51 10.60 -9.29
CA GLY A 165 -11.60 9.50 -9.61
C GLY A 165 -10.14 9.93 -9.58
N ALA A 166 -9.41 9.67 -10.67
CA ALA A 166 -7.98 9.95 -10.79
C ALA A 166 -7.61 11.43 -10.64
N ASP A 167 -8.48 12.35 -11.03
CA ASP A 167 -8.23 13.79 -10.86
C ASP A 167 -8.29 14.18 -9.37
N TYR A 168 -9.22 13.57 -8.61
CA TYR A 168 -9.28 13.81 -7.17
C TYR A 168 -8.10 13.15 -6.45
N GLU A 169 -7.74 11.92 -6.81
CA GLU A 169 -6.56 11.26 -6.24
C GLU A 169 -5.28 12.07 -6.52
N ARG A 170 -5.10 12.57 -7.75
CA ARG A 170 -3.97 13.43 -8.11
C ARG A 170 -3.96 14.71 -7.28
N TYR A 171 -5.11 15.35 -7.11
CA TYR A 171 -5.24 16.56 -6.30
C TYR A 171 -4.80 16.30 -4.86
N GLU A 172 -5.35 15.29 -4.21
CA GLU A 172 -5.00 14.91 -2.83
C GLU A 172 -3.52 14.57 -2.69
N ALA A 173 -2.97 13.79 -3.62
CA ALA A 173 -1.56 13.42 -3.56
C ALA A 173 -0.62 14.62 -3.71
N MET A 174 -0.88 15.50 -4.70
CA MET A 174 0.00 16.63 -4.98
C MET A 174 -0.03 17.67 -3.86
N TYR A 175 -1.22 18.00 -3.32
CA TYR A 175 -1.30 18.95 -2.21
C TYR A 175 -0.67 18.40 -0.93
N ARG A 176 -0.84 17.11 -0.64
CA ARG A 176 -0.15 16.48 0.51
C ARG A 176 1.36 16.57 0.40
N ILE A 177 1.93 16.41 -0.81
CA ILE A 177 3.37 16.60 -1.03
C ILE A 177 3.80 18.02 -0.67
N THR A 178 3.01 19.05 -1.01
CA THR A 178 3.34 20.44 -0.64
C THR A 178 3.29 20.68 0.87
N GLU A 179 2.55 19.83 1.60
CA GLU A 179 2.49 19.85 3.07
C GLU A 179 3.54 18.95 3.73
N GLY A 180 4.44 18.35 2.96
CA GLY A 180 5.44 17.38 3.46
C GLY A 180 4.86 16.03 3.85
N LYS A 181 3.70 15.67 3.29
CA LYS A 181 2.98 14.40 3.52
C LYS A 181 2.90 13.60 2.22
N SER A 182 2.53 12.32 2.33
CA SER A 182 2.18 11.48 1.19
C SER A 182 0.73 11.01 1.28
N LEU A 183 0.14 10.61 0.15
CA LEU A 183 -1.17 9.95 0.16
C LEU A 183 -1.08 8.58 0.89
N GLN A 184 0.07 7.90 0.76
CA GLN A 184 0.38 6.68 1.51
C GLN A 184 0.25 6.86 3.03
N ALA A 185 0.68 8.02 3.57
CA ALA A 185 0.54 8.31 5.00
C ALA A 185 -0.92 8.33 5.45
N LYS A 186 -1.82 8.89 4.63
CA LYS A 186 -3.26 8.91 4.92
C LYS A 186 -3.85 7.51 4.95
N TYR A 187 -3.50 6.67 3.99
CA TYR A 187 -3.99 5.30 3.93
C TYR A 187 -3.52 4.46 5.12
N VAL A 188 -2.23 4.55 5.47
CA VAL A 188 -1.69 3.89 6.68
C VAL A 188 -2.36 4.41 7.95
N TRP A 189 -2.63 5.72 8.04
CA TRP A 189 -3.33 6.29 9.19
C TRP A 189 -4.73 5.71 9.33
N ASP A 190 -5.51 5.70 8.26
CA ASP A 190 -6.88 5.18 8.25
C ASP A 190 -6.91 3.67 8.59
N ALA A 191 -5.94 2.90 8.06
CA ALA A 191 -5.77 1.50 8.41
C ALA A 191 -5.48 1.29 9.92
N ARG A 192 -4.64 2.13 10.53
CA ARG A 192 -4.39 2.08 11.97
C ARG A 192 -5.64 2.40 12.78
N ARG A 193 -6.46 3.36 12.34
CA ARG A 193 -7.74 3.66 12.98
C ARG A 193 -8.74 2.51 12.84
N ALA A 194 -8.70 1.76 11.73
CA ALA A 194 -9.48 0.53 11.57
C ALA A 194 -9.04 -0.55 12.58
N LEU A 195 -7.73 -0.67 12.84
CA LEU A 195 -7.21 -1.58 13.88
C LEU A 195 -7.65 -1.12 15.28
N ASP A 196 -7.61 0.19 15.58
CA ASP A 196 -8.13 0.73 16.83
C ASP A 196 -9.61 0.37 17.02
N TYR A 197 -10.41 0.47 15.94
CA TYR A 197 -11.81 0.08 15.98
C TYR A 197 -12.00 -1.43 16.23
N LEU A 198 -11.22 -2.29 15.56
CA LEU A 198 -11.27 -3.74 15.79
C LEU A 198 -10.99 -4.11 17.25
N GLU A 199 -10.05 -3.42 17.91
CA GLU A 199 -9.73 -3.65 19.34
C GLU A 199 -10.89 -3.30 20.28
N THR A 200 -11.83 -2.45 19.86
CA THR A 200 -13.03 -2.14 20.66
C THR A 200 -14.13 -3.20 20.54
N ARG A 201 -14.02 -4.11 19.57
CA ARG A 201 -15.07 -5.10 19.28
C ARG A 201 -14.98 -6.29 20.21
N PRO A 202 -16.07 -6.65 20.92
CA PRO A 202 -16.07 -7.79 21.83
C PRO A 202 -15.88 -9.14 21.15
N GLU A 203 -16.22 -9.23 19.84
CA GLU A 203 -16.07 -10.45 19.03
C GLU A 203 -14.62 -10.67 18.56
N VAL A 204 -13.74 -9.68 18.75
CA VAL A 204 -12.35 -9.72 18.25
C VAL A 204 -11.38 -10.17 19.31
N ASP A 205 -10.49 -11.09 18.95
CA ASP A 205 -9.26 -11.36 19.68
C ASP A 205 -8.15 -10.43 19.17
N ALA A 206 -7.93 -9.35 19.90
CA ALA A 206 -6.94 -8.32 19.54
C ALA A 206 -5.47 -8.83 19.54
N SER A 207 -5.20 -9.99 20.10
CA SER A 207 -3.87 -10.62 20.05
C SER A 207 -3.57 -11.29 18.70
N ARG A 208 -4.59 -11.48 17.85
CA ARG A 208 -4.54 -12.19 16.58
C ARG A 208 -5.09 -11.34 15.43
N LEU A 209 -4.48 -10.17 15.23
CA LEU A 209 -4.81 -9.26 14.11
C LEU A 209 -3.93 -9.56 12.91
N GLY A 210 -4.53 -9.64 11.74
CA GLY A 210 -3.85 -9.79 10.45
C GLY A 210 -4.24 -8.71 9.45
N MET A 211 -3.53 -8.70 8.32
CA MET A 211 -3.86 -7.81 7.20
C MET A 211 -3.65 -8.49 5.85
N ILE A 212 -4.54 -8.21 4.91
CA ILE A 212 -4.48 -8.71 3.54
C ILE A 212 -5.00 -7.65 2.57
N GLY A 213 -4.44 -7.66 1.35
CA GLY A 213 -4.98 -6.86 0.26
C GLY A 213 -4.37 -7.22 -1.08
N HIS A 214 -5.03 -6.76 -2.13
CA HIS A 214 -4.58 -6.93 -3.52
C HIS A 214 -4.25 -5.56 -4.13
N SER A 215 -3.20 -5.50 -4.98
CA SER A 215 -2.80 -4.29 -5.69
C SER A 215 -2.53 -3.14 -4.70
N LEU A 216 -3.24 -2.01 -4.75
CA LEU A 216 -3.17 -0.96 -3.73
C LEU A 216 -3.32 -1.55 -2.32
N GLY A 217 -4.28 -2.46 -2.10
CA GLY A 217 -4.45 -3.11 -0.81
C GLY A 217 -3.25 -3.93 -0.37
N GLY A 218 -2.52 -4.54 -1.31
CA GLY A 218 -1.26 -5.24 -1.03
C GLY A 218 -0.13 -4.28 -0.66
N GLN A 219 -0.06 -3.11 -1.29
CA GLN A 219 0.83 -2.01 -0.93
C GLN A 219 0.54 -1.52 0.49
N GLU A 220 -0.75 -1.26 0.79
CA GLU A 220 -1.19 -0.82 2.12
C GLU A 220 -0.89 -1.86 3.21
N THR A 221 -1.04 -3.14 2.87
CA THR A 221 -0.66 -4.25 3.76
C THR A 221 0.80 -4.17 4.15
N LEU A 222 1.69 -3.88 3.20
CA LEU A 222 3.12 -3.72 3.48
C LEU A 222 3.40 -2.55 4.43
N PHE A 223 2.95 -1.34 4.06
CA PHE A 223 3.26 -0.14 4.84
C PHE A 223 2.63 -0.18 6.23
N THR A 224 1.38 -0.62 6.33
CA THR A 224 0.70 -0.71 7.63
C THR A 224 1.36 -1.76 8.52
N ALA A 225 1.70 -2.94 7.99
CA ALA A 225 2.41 -3.96 8.75
C ALA A 225 3.81 -3.50 9.17
N ALA A 226 4.53 -2.73 8.36
CA ALA A 226 5.84 -2.20 8.72
C ALA A 226 5.76 -1.23 9.91
N ILE A 227 4.68 -0.44 10.01
CA ILE A 227 4.50 0.60 11.03
C ILE A 227 3.76 0.06 12.27
N ASP A 228 2.67 -0.67 12.08
CA ASP A 228 1.81 -1.12 13.19
C ASP A 228 2.12 -2.58 13.59
N THR A 229 2.68 -2.73 14.77
CA THR A 229 3.13 -4.04 15.29
C THR A 229 1.98 -4.92 15.80
N ARG A 230 0.76 -4.40 15.87
CA ARG A 230 -0.44 -5.19 16.21
C ARG A 230 -0.78 -6.21 15.10
N ILE A 231 -0.39 -5.93 13.84
CA ILE A 231 -0.52 -6.89 12.74
C ILE A 231 0.46 -8.05 12.97
N ARG A 232 -0.07 -9.23 13.30
CA ARG A 232 0.71 -10.43 13.63
C ARG A 232 1.10 -11.25 12.42
N ALA A 233 0.28 -11.24 11.36
CA ALA A 233 0.59 -11.86 10.09
C ALA A 233 -0.02 -11.06 8.95
N ALA A 234 0.63 -11.05 7.80
CA ALA A 234 0.17 -10.29 6.64
C ALA A 234 0.36 -11.08 5.33
N ALA A 235 -0.50 -10.77 4.35
CA ALA A 235 -0.40 -11.30 3.00
C ALA A 235 -0.69 -10.20 1.97
N SER A 236 0.29 -9.91 1.12
CA SER A 236 0.15 -8.96 0.02
C SER A 236 0.03 -9.70 -1.31
N SER A 237 -0.97 -9.37 -2.10
CA SER A 237 -1.14 -9.86 -3.46
C SER A 237 -0.86 -8.74 -4.47
N CYS A 238 0.14 -8.93 -5.35
CA CYS A 238 0.51 -8.00 -6.42
C CYS A 238 0.56 -6.53 -5.95
N GLY A 239 1.16 -6.27 -4.77
CA GLY A 239 1.04 -4.96 -4.11
C GLY A 239 2.24 -4.06 -4.29
N PHE A 240 3.40 -4.59 -4.63
CA PHE A 240 4.64 -3.80 -4.70
C PHE A 240 5.76 -4.55 -5.42
N GLY A 241 6.75 -3.79 -5.84
CA GLY A 241 8.02 -4.24 -6.38
C GLY A 241 9.07 -3.16 -6.16
N SER A 242 10.26 -3.29 -6.71
CA SER A 242 11.31 -2.26 -6.61
C SER A 242 10.94 -1.01 -7.42
N LEU A 243 11.04 0.17 -6.81
CA LEU A 243 10.87 1.45 -7.51
C LEU A 243 11.87 1.60 -8.66
N ARG A 244 13.05 0.98 -8.52
CA ARG A 244 14.08 0.95 -9.56
C ARG A 244 13.56 0.26 -10.84
N THR A 245 12.90 -0.89 -10.71
CA THR A 245 12.34 -1.62 -11.87
C THR A 245 11.15 -0.89 -12.46
N LEU A 246 10.25 -0.35 -11.64
CA LEU A 246 9.13 0.47 -12.11
C LEU A 246 9.62 1.68 -12.93
N LYS A 247 10.66 2.37 -12.45
CA LYS A 247 11.27 3.49 -13.18
C LYS A 247 11.97 3.03 -14.46
N ARG A 248 12.72 1.91 -14.44
CA ARG A 248 13.38 1.32 -15.61
C ARG A 248 12.38 1.05 -16.74
N ASP A 249 11.23 0.46 -16.39
CA ASP A 249 10.22 0.02 -17.34
C ASP A 249 9.17 1.10 -17.62
N ARG A 250 9.33 2.31 -17.05
CA ARG A 250 8.44 3.46 -17.22
C ARG A 250 6.99 3.15 -16.84
N ILE A 251 6.82 2.34 -15.80
CA ILE A 251 5.50 1.95 -15.32
C ILE A 251 4.91 3.10 -14.50
N ASN A 252 3.75 3.58 -14.94
CA ASN A 252 2.95 4.53 -14.19
C ASN A 252 2.11 3.79 -13.15
N HIS A 253 1.82 4.42 -12.01
CA HIS A 253 1.14 3.76 -10.90
C HIS A 253 0.21 4.73 -10.14
N ASN A 254 -0.57 4.21 -9.17
CA ASN A 254 -1.33 5.04 -8.23
C ASN A 254 -0.41 6.01 -7.47
N TYR A 255 -0.94 7.14 -7.05
CA TYR A 255 -0.12 8.20 -6.44
C TYR A 255 0.41 7.84 -5.05
N ALA A 256 -0.26 6.96 -4.29
CA ALA A 256 0.19 6.54 -2.98
C ALA A 256 1.50 5.72 -3.04
N LEU A 257 1.80 5.09 -4.20
CA LEU A 257 3.06 4.36 -4.38
C LEU A 257 4.29 5.27 -4.26
N PHE A 258 4.15 6.55 -4.59
CA PHE A 258 5.28 7.49 -4.67
C PHE A 258 5.53 8.21 -3.34
N VAL A 259 6.10 7.49 -2.36
CA VAL A 259 6.55 8.10 -1.10
C VAL A 259 7.84 8.87 -1.34
N PRO A 260 7.88 10.19 -1.05
CA PRO A 260 9.07 11.01 -1.28
C PRO A 260 10.33 10.45 -0.62
N ALA A 261 11.42 10.43 -1.37
CA ALA A 261 12.74 9.96 -0.93
C ALA A 261 12.84 8.46 -0.52
N LEU A 262 11.79 7.65 -0.66
CA LEU A 262 11.82 6.23 -0.29
C LEU A 262 12.90 5.45 -1.07
N ALA A 263 13.03 5.71 -2.38
CA ALA A 263 14.04 5.06 -3.22
C ALA A 263 15.48 5.26 -2.69
N ASN A 264 15.75 6.41 -2.05
CA ASN A 264 17.04 6.74 -1.47
C ASN A 264 17.21 6.22 -0.03
N ASN A 265 16.19 5.59 0.55
CA ASN A 265 16.18 5.05 1.91
C ASN A 265 15.94 3.52 1.91
N GLY A 266 16.34 2.82 0.85
CA GLY A 266 16.30 1.36 0.75
C GLY A 266 15.07 0.78 0.08
N ASP A 267 14.22 1.63 -0.52
CA ASP A 267 13.08 1.20 -1.35
C ASP A 267 12.07 0.30 -0.58
N TYR A 268 11.16 -0.34 -1.26
CA TYR A 268 10.17 -1.28 -0.69
C TYR A 268 10.80 -2.47 0.04
N GLY A 269 12.02 -2.87 -0.36
CA GLY A 269 12.75 -3.94 0.32
C GLY A 269 13.11 -3.60 1.77
N ALA A 270 13.47 -2.35 2.04
CA ALA A 270 13.71 -1.89 3.42
C ALA A 270 12.41 -1.81 4.22
N VAL A 271 11.30 -1.36 3.60
CA VAL A 271 9.98 -1.33 4.26
C VAL A 271 9.55 -2.75 4.65
N LEU A 272 9.69 -3.73 3.74
CA LEU A 272 9.37 -5.13 4.01
C LEU A 272 10.26 -5.71 5.11
N GLY A 273 11.53 -5.31 5.17
CA GLY A 273 12.45 -5.68 6.24
C GLY A 273 11.99 -5.24 7.65
N LEU A 274 11.26 -4.11 7.75
CA LEU A 274 10.71 -3.63 9.03
C LEU A 274 9.59 -4.51 9.60
N VAL A 275 8.98 -5.36 8.79
CA VAL A 275 7.96 -6.30 9.26
C VAL A 275 8.58 -7.43 10.09
N ALA A 276 9.84 -7.79 9.83
CA ALA A 276 10.52 -8.85 10.57
C ALA A 276 10.45 -8.62 12.10
N PRO A 277 10.29 -9.67 12.91
CA PRO A 277 10.23 -11.09 12.57
C PRO A 277 8.79 -11.61 12.29
N ARG A 278 7.81 -10.73 12.06
CA ARG A 278 6.40 -11.12 11.88
C ARG A 278 6.16 -11.73 10.49
N PRO A 279 5.28 -12.75 10.39
CA PRO A 279 5.02 -13.45 9.13
C PRO A 279 4.49 -12.52 8.04
N PHE A 280 5.09 -12.60 6.83
CA PHE A 280 4.65 -11.86 5.65
C PHE A 280 4.72 -12.75 4.41
N LEU A 281 3.60 -12.86 3.69
CA LEU A 281 3.52 -13.52 2.39
C LEU A 281 3.47 -12.47 1.27
N VAL A 282 4.36 -12.61 0.29
CA VAL A 282 4.31 -11.88 -0.98
C VAL A 282 3.79 -12.84 -2.05
N ALA A 283 2.51 -12.71 -2.40
CA ALA A 283 1.90 -13.43 -3.51
C ALA A 283 1.89 -12.54 -4.75
N ALA A 284 2.30 -13.05 -5.90
CA ALA A 284 2.44 -12.27 -7.10
C ALA A 284 2.20 -13.09 -8.37
N ARG A 285 1.93 -12.40 -9.47
CA ARG A 285 1.81 -13.00 -10.81
C ARG A 285 3.15 -12.83 -11.55
N SER A 286 3.60 -13.88 -12.25
CA SER A 286 4.88 -13.84 -12.94
C SER A 286 4.90 -12.94 -14.18
N ASP A 287 3.74 -12.70 -14.78
CA ASP A 287 3.57 -11.90 -16.00
C ASP A 287 2.83 -10.59 -15.71
N ASP A 288 2.92 -10.10 -14.46
CA ASP A 288 2.30 -8.85 -14.04
C ASP A 288 2.94 -7.64 -14.75
N PRO A 289 2.18 -6.89 -15.58
CA PRO A 289 2.74 -5.80 -16.36
C PRO A 289 3.06 -4.56 -15.52
N ILE A 290 2.52 -4.44 -14.30
CA ILE A 290 2.69 -3.27 -13.44
C ILE A 290 3.56 -3.52 -12.20
N PHE A 291 3.83 -4.80 -11.88
CA PHE A 291 4.82 -5.20 -10.88
C PHE A 291 5.71 -6.31 -11.45
N PRO A 292 6.75 -5.97 -12.21
CA PRO A 292 7.67 -6.93 -12.81
C PRO A 292 8.25 -7.90 -11.79
N LYS A 293 8.29 -9.19 -12.15
CA LYS A 293 8.74 -10.28 -11.27
C LYS A 293 10.13 -10.02 -10.70
N ASP A 294 11.08 -9.59 -11.51
CA ASP A 294 12.45 -9.29 -11.07
C ASP A 294 12.50 -8.18 -10.01
N GLY A 295 11.62 -7.18 -10.10
CA GLY A 295 11.49 -6.13 -9.09
C GLY A 295 10.91 -6.63 -7.77
N ILE A 296 9.99 -7.60 -7.82
CA ILE A 296 9.46 -8.26 -6.62
C ILE A 296 10.55 -9.13 -5.98
N GLU A 297 11.26 -9.91 -6.78
CA GLU A 297 12.38 -10.76 -6.32
C GLU A 297 13.49 -9.93 -5.66
N GLU A 298 13.85 -8.78 -6.24
CA GLU A 298 14.80 -7.83 -5.67
C GLU A 298 14.32 -7.31 -4.30
N THR A 299 13.06 -6.90 -4.21
CA THR A 299 12.45 -6.40 -2.98
C THR A 299 12.48 -7.45 -1.88
N VAL A 300 12.10 -8.68 -2.18
CA VAL A 300 12.10 -9.80 -1.22
C VAL A 300 13.51 -10.17 -0.80
N ALA A 301 14.47 -10.21 -1.74
CA ALA A 301 15.87 -10.50 -1.42
C ALA A 301 16.47 -9.45 -0.48
N ALA A 302 16.14 -8.17 -0.67
CA ALA A 302 16.56 -7.10 0.22
C ALA A 302 16.01 -7.27 1.64
N ALA A 303 14.70 -7.56 1.77
CA ALA A 303 14.04 -7.77 3.05
C ALA A 303 14.53 -9.03 3.79
N ARG A 304 14.85 -10.10 3.04
CA ARG A 304 15.25 -11.40 3.62
C ARG A 304 16.43 -11.28 4.57
N ARG A 305 17.33 -10.32 4.35
CA ARG A 305 18.46 -10.06 5.26
C ARG A 305 17.98 -9.73 6.69
N ALA A 306 16.93 -8.90 6.82
CA ALA A 306 16.37 -8.56 8.13
C ALA A 306 15.69 -9.77 8.78
N TYR A 307 14.98 -10.58 8.01
CA TYR A 307 14.34 -11.80 8.53
C TYR A 307 15.36 -12.84 8.99
N VAL A 308 16.47 -13.03 8.25
CA VAL A 308 17.56 -13.91 8.65
C VAL A 308 18.23 -13.40 9.93
N ALA A 309 18.54 -12.11 9.99
CA ALA A 309 19.13 -11.49 11.19
C ALA A 309 18.23 -11.61 12.43
N ALA A 310 16.90 -11.64 12.23
CA ALA A 310 15.94 -11.84 13.29
C ALA A 310 15.66 -13.32 13.65
N GLY A 311 16.36 -14.28 13.01
CA GLY A 311 16.12 -15.72 13.21
C GLY A 311 14.75 -16.21 12.71
N ALA A 312 14.15 -15.53 11.73
CA ALA A 312 12.77 -15.74 11.28
C ALA A 312 12.69 -15.90 9.74
N ALA A 313 13.70 -16.54 9.13
CA ALA A 313 13.80 -16.68 7.68
C ALA A 313 12.58 -17.39 7.05
N ASP A 314 11.94 -18.30 7.77
CA ASP A 314 10.73 -19.03 7.40
C ASP A 314 9.46 -18.19 7.46
N ARG A 315 9.51 -17.00 8.06
CA ARG A 315 8.39 -16.07 8.20
C ARG A 315 8.28 -15.05 7.07
N LEU A 316 9.15 -15.09 6.07
CA LEU A 316 9.02 -14.37 4.81
C LEU A 316 8.89 -15.37 3.67
N ALA A 317 7.69 -15.48 3.13
CA ALA A 317 7.37 -16.39 2.03
C ALA A 317 7.03 -15.63 0.76
N THR A 318 7.27 -16.27 -0.39
CA THR A 318 6.85 -15.80 -1.71
C THR A 318 6.07 -16.89 -2.42
N PHE A 319 5.05 -16.48 -3.16
CA PHE A 319 4.28 -17.35 -4.05
C PHE A 319 4.11 -16.66 -5.40
N PHE A 320 4.60 -17.30 -6.46
CA PHE A 320 4.43 -16.83 -7.83
C PHE A 320 3.52 -17.78 -8.61
N GLU A 321 2.54 -17.23 -9.29
CA GLU A 321 1.65 -17.94 -10.20
C GLU A 321 1.73 -17.30 -11.59
N PRO A 322 1.75 -18.08 -12.70
CA PRO A 322 1.69 -17.54 -14.05
C PRO A 322 0.43 -16.71 -14.31
N GLY A 323 0.59 -15.63 -15.09
CA GLY A 323 -0.51 -14.75 -15.52
C GLY A 323 -0.33 -13.29 -15.13
N THR A 324 -1.31 -12.48 -15.50
CA THR A 324 -1.30 -11.02 -15.35
C THR A 324 -1.87 -10.58 -14.01
N HIS A 325 -1.89 -9.28 -13.74
CA HIS A 325 -2.29 -8.64 -12.50
C HIS A 325 -3.70 -9.06 -12.02
N ALA A 326 -3.78 -10.01 -11.09
CA ALA A 326 -5.05 -10.51 -10.55
C ALA A 326 -4.84 -11.24 -9.22
N PHE A 327 -5.84 -11.24 -8.36
CA PHE A 327 -5.87 -12.07 -7.14
C PHE A 327 -6.62 -13.37 -7.41
N SER A 328 -5.96 -14.32 -8.05
CA SER A 328 -6.53 -15.58 -8.48
C SER A 328 -7.06 -16.44 -7.31
N PRO A 329 -7.94 -17.42 -7.57
CA PRO A 329 -8.38 -18.38 -6.55
C PRO A 329 -7.22 -19.11 -5.87
N MET A 330 -6.16 -19.49 -6.60
CA MET A 330 -5.00 -20.16 -6.03
C MET A 330 -4.19 -19.23 -5.13
N MET A 331 -3.97 -17.98 -5.54
CA MET A 331 -3.31 -16.96 -4.70
C MET A 331 -4.11 -16.71 -3.41
N ARG A 332 -5.45 -16.60 -3.50
CA ARG A 332 -6.32 -16.44 -2.32
C ARG A 332 -6.20 -17.64 -1.38
N THR A 333 -6.30 -18.86 -1.91
CA THR A 333 -6.15 -20.09 -1.12
C THR A 333 -4.79 -20.11 -0.40
N THR A 334 -3.71 -19.77 -1.08
CA THR A 334 -2.36 -19.71 -0.50
C THR A 334 -2.27 -18.64 0.60
N ALA A 335 -2.84 -17.46 0.35
CA ALA A 335 -2.84 -16.38 1.33
C ALA A 335 -3.68 -16.71 2.58
N TYR A 336 -4.81 -17.37 2.40
CA TYR A 336 -5.66 -17.80 3.52
C TYR A 336 -4.97 -18.88 4.36
N ALA A 337 -4.36 -19.88 3.72
CA ALA A 337 -3.58 -20.90 4.43
C ALA A 337 -2.39 -20.29 5.21
N TRP A 338 -1.78 -19.23 4.66
CA TRP A 338 -0.75 -18.48 5.36
C TRP A 338 -1.29 -17.78 6.61
N LEU A 339 -2.42 -17.09 6.50
CA LEU A 339 -3.07 -16.42 7.63
C LEU A 339 -3.54 -17.43 8.68
N ASP A 340 -4.14 -18.55 8.26
CA ASP A 340 -4.56 -19.63 9.14
C ASP A 340 -3.36 -20.16 9.96
N ARG A 341 -2.23 -20.43 9.33
CA ARG A 341 -1.02 -20.91 9.99
C ARG A 341 -0.56 -20.02 11.16
N TRP A 342 -0.72 -18.70 11.02
CA TRP A 342 -0.13 -17.75 11.96
C TRP A 342 -1.15 -17.07 12.89
N LEU A 343 -2.44 -17.16 12.58
CA LEU A 343 -3.51 -16.50 13.33
C LEU A 343 -4.53 -17.48 13.92
N ALA A 344 -4.56 -18.77 13.46
CA ALA A 344 -5.40 -19.76 14.10
C ALA A 344 -5.03 -19.94 15.58
N PRO A 345 -5.98 -20.36 16.45
CA PRO A 345 -5.64 -20.75 17.79
C PRO A 345 -4.58 -21.85 17.77
N THR A 346 -3.53 -21.72 18.52
CA THR A 346 -2.67 -22.87 18.86
C THR A 346 -3.50 -23.79 19.74
N GLU A 347 -3.72 -25.04 19.29
CA GLU A 347 -4.33 -26.10 20.08
C GLU A 347 -3.57 -26.32 21.40
#